data_189360d31cf35fb7df474e5e3797f5f9
#
_entry.id   189360d31cf35fb7df474e5e3797f5f9
#
_cell.length_a   1.000
_cell.length_b   1.000
_cell.length_c   1.000
_cell.angle_alpha   90.00
_cell.angle_beta   90.00
_cell.angle_gamma   90.00
#
_symmetry.space_group_name_H-M   'P 1'
#
loop_
_entity.id
_entity.type
_entity.pdbx_description
1 polymer ?
#
loop_
_entity_poly.entity_id
_entity_poly.type
_entity_poly.pdbx_seq_one_letter_code
_entity_poly.pdbx_strand_id
1 'polypeptide(L)'
;MKLHIKIVSILSFCVLGIVAQEINSVKVTENKYSIGLCIMATGKYVQFVSQLIESAERYFLPEHNRMYFVFTDSVDKVPQSQNIIPVYQKRLGWPYDTMMRCSVYIQHVDLYKDLDYMFACDVDMRFVDIVGDEILGMRVATQHPGYVGRRGTYETNPLSCAYVRPGEGSIYFAGGFYGGSKDEFIAMNQILFERITSDLNQGIMPIWHDESHLNRYFIDYKPTIILSPSYCYPEGWNLKYHPRLLALNKNHAQMRAD
;
A
#
# COMPACT_ATOMS: atom_id res chain seq x y z
N MET A 1 -25.81 68.59 70.69
CA MET A 1 -24.51 68.43 70.10
C MET A 1 -24.61 67.18 69.17
N LYS A 2 -24.91 67.33 67.88
CA LYS A 2 -25.10 66.24 66.96
C LYS A 2 -23.93 66.27 65.94
N LEU A 3 -23.13 65.23 65.95
CA LEU A 3 -22.00 65.05 65.04
C LEU A 3 -22.48 64.43 63.76
N HIS A 4 -22.30 65.12 62.62
CA HIS A 4 -22.60 64.57 61.31
C HIS A 4 -21.34 63.96 60.74
N ILE A 5 -21.37 62.66 60.55
CA ILE A 5 -20.31 61.93 59.81
C ILE A 5 -20.79 61.87 58.30
N LYS A 6 -19.97 62.50 57.44
CA LYS A 6 -20.11 62.39 56.01
C LYS A 6 -19.38 61.12 55.57
N ILE A 7 -20.12 60.17 54.98
CA ILE A 7 -19.57 59.01 54.32
C ILE A 7 -19.22 59.41 52.91
N VAL A 8 -17.95 59.38 52.55
CA VAL A 8 -17.45 59.50 51.16
C VAL A 8 -17.37 58.12 50.55
N SER A 9 -18.23 57.90 49.57
CA SER A 9 -18.22 56.65 48.79
C SER A 9 -17.13 56.73 47.70
N ILE A 10 -16.10 55.91 47.81
CA ILE A 10 -15.08 55.74 46.75
C ILE A 10 -15.55 54.62 45.87
N LEU A 11 -15.97 54.93 44.64
CA LEU A 11 -16.19 53.94 43.57
C LEU A 11 -14.80 53.52 43.04
N SER A 12 -14.43 52.29 43.31
CA SER A 12 -13.29 51.68 42.70
C SER A 12 -13.69 51.04 41.37
N PHE A 13 -13.24 51.62 40.28
CA PHE A 13 -13.39 51.00 38.93
C PHE A 13 -12.31 49.93 38.79
N CYS A 14 -12.71 48.68 38.91
CA CYS A 14 -11.86 47.55 38.47
C CYS A 14 -11.95 47.46 36.94
N VAL A 15 -10.87 47.88 36.29
CA VAL A 15 -10.65 47.62 34.86
C VAL A 15 -10.13 46.18 34.76
N LEU A 16 -11.00 45.26 34.37
CA LEU A 16 -10.60 43.91 33.96
C LEU A 16 -9.92 44.01 32.57
N GLY A 17 -8.59 44.01 32.58
CA GLY A 17 -7.81 43.78 31.36
C GLY A 17 -7.94 42.33 30.95
N ILE A 18 -8.71 42.10 29.88
CA ILE A 18 -8.73 40.79 29.21
C ILE A 18 -7.40 40.68 28.44
N VAL A 19 -6.45 39.95 29.00
CA VAL A 19 -5.25 39.52 28.29
C VAL A 19 -5.70 38.39 27.36
N ALA A 20 -5.94 38.72 26.10
CA ALA A 20 -6.08 37.72 25.02
C ALA A 20 -4.71 37.03 24.89
N GLN A 21 -4.57 35.83 25.43
CA GLN A 21 -3.48 34.95 25.08
C GLN A 21 -3.74 34.49 23.61
N GLU A 22 -2.92 35.03 22.73
CA GLU A 22 -2.74 34.40 21.39
C GLU A 22 -2.20 33.01 21.62
N ILE A 23 -3.08 32.02 21.48
CA ILE A 23 -2.66 30.62 21.36
C ILE A 23 -1.97 30.54 20.00
N ASN A 24 -0.66 30.72 19.97
CA ASN A 24 0.16 30.35 18.84
C ASN A 24 -0.08 28.84 18.60
N SER A 25 -0.92 28.54 17.63
CA SER A 25 -1.04 27.19 17.09
C SER A 25 0.34 26.85 16.52
N VAL A 26 1.10 26.10 17.27
CA VAL A 26 2.31 25.44 16.76
C VAL A 26 1.82 24.61 15.58
N LYS A 27 2.07 25.09 14.36
CA LYS A 27 1.97 24.25 13.16
C LYS A 27 2.99 23.14 13.38
N VAL A 28 2.52 21.99 13.85
CA VAL A 28 3.28 20.76 13.73
C VAL A 28 3.46 20.60 12.22
N THR A 29 4.65 20.87 11.72
CA THR A 29 5.03 20.50 10.36
C THR A 29 5.07 18.99 10.36
N GLU A 30 3.98 18.37 9.93
CA GLU A 30 3.94 16.93 9.68
C GLU A 30 5.08 16.63 8.72
N ASN A 31 6.00 15.75 9.14
CA ASN A 31 7.11 15.33 8.31
C ASN A 31 6.53 14.65 7.08
N LYS A 32 6.75 15.26 5.90
CA LYS A 32 6.35 14.62 4.63
C LYS A 32 7.29 13.48 4.34
N TYR A 33 6.75 12.28 4.23
CA TYR A 33 7.49 11.11 3.76
C TYR A 33 7.59 11.09 2.24
N SER A 34 8.60 10.39 1.73
CA SER A 34 8.75 10.05 0.32
C SER A 34 8.29 8.61 0.10
N ILE A 35 7.24 8.44 -0.70
CA ILE A 35 6.52 7.17 -0.86
C ILE A 35 6.68 6.66 -2.29
N GLY A 36 7.07 5.40 -2.45
CA GLY A 36 7.11 4.71 -3.74
C GLY A 36 5.92 3.79 -3.94
N LEU A 37 5.29 3.84 -5.12
CA LEU A 37 4.30 2.86 -5.56
C LEU A 37 4.86 2.09 -6.76
N CYS A 38 5.10 0.79 -6.58
CA CYS A 38 5.59 -0.12 -7.61
C CYS A 38 4.43 -0.77 -8.35
N ILE A 39 4.40 -0.63 -9.67
CA ILE A 39 3.30 -1.05 -10.55
C ILE A 39 3.87 -1.91 -11.68
N MET A 40 3.49 -3.20 -11.74
CA MET A 40 3.83 -4.08 -12.85
C MET A 40 2.71 -4.01 -13.91
N ALA A 41 3.07 -3.59 -15.15
CA ALA A 41 2.10 -3.28 -16.21
C ALA A 41 2.55 -3.77 -17.58
N THR A 42 2.89 -5.05 -17.71
CA THR A 42 3.33 -5.66 -18.99
C THR A 42 2.16 -6.04 -19.89
N GLY A 43 2.39 -6.06 -21.20
CA GLY A 43 1.42 -6.44 -22.21
C GLY A 43 0.18 -5.53 -22.18
N LYS A 44 -1.00 -6.14 -22.28
CA LYS A 44 -2.28 -5.41 -22.30
C LYS A 44 -2.61 -4.69 -20.99
N TYR A 45 -1.95 -5.06 -19.89
CA TYR A 45 -2.18 -4.43 -18.59
C TYR A 45 -1.74 -2.97 -18.54
N VAL A 46 -0.87 -2.50 -19.45
CA VAL A 46 -0.47 -1.08 -19.54
C VAL A 46 -1.66 -0.13 -19.71
N GLN A 47 -2.78 -0.58 -20.22
CA GLN A 47 -4.01 0.24 -20.40
C GLN A 47 -4.60 0.74 -19.08
N PHE A 48 -4.30 0.09 -17.94
CA PHE A 48 -4.80 0.49 -16.63
C PHE A 48 -3.93 1.55 -15.93
N VAL A 49 -2.70 1.78 -16.41
CA VAL A 49 -1.71 2.64 -15.76
C VAL A 49 -2.24 4.05 -15.51
N SER A 50 -2.79 4.70 -16.54
CA SER A 50 -3.29 6.08 -16.42
C SER A 50 -4.38 6.18 -15.35
N GLN A 51 -5.37 5.28 -15.36
CA GLN A 51 -6.46 5.28 -14.40
C GLN A 51 -5.98 5.03 -12.97
N LEU A 52 -5.05 4.10 -12.77
CA LEU A 52 -4.47 3.84 -11.46
C LEU A 52 -3.75 5.08 -10.94
N ILE A 53 -2.85 5.68 -11.73
CA ILE A 53 -2.06 6.85 -11.31
C ILE A 53 -2.97 8.06 -11.05
N GLU A 54 -3.93 8.37 -11.93
CA GLU A 54 -4.88 9.47 -11.74
C GLU A 54 -5.66 9.33 -10.43
N SER A 55 -6.08 8.12 -10.09
CA SER A 55 -6.77 7.86 -8.84
C SER A 55 -5.82 7.91 -7.64
N ALA A 56 -4.58 7.42 -7.78
CA ALA A 56 -3.56 7.50 -6.74
C ALA A 56 -3.17 8.95 -6.43
N GLU A 57 -3.02 9.80 -7.46
CA GLU A 57 -2.75 11.23 -7.25
C GLU A 57 -3.83 11.92 -6.41
N ARG A 58 -5.06 11.45 -6.50
CA ARG A 58 -6.17 12.03 -5.74
C ARG A 58 -6.29 11.48 -4.32
N TYR A 59 -5.99 10.19 -4.11
CA TYR A 59 -6.41 9.49 -2.91
C TYR A 59 -5.29 8.77 -2.14
N PHE A 60 -4.16 8.45 -2.79
CA PHE A 60 -3.08 7.69 -2.15
C PHE A 60 -2.10 8.63 -1.45
N LEU A 61 -2.09 8.65 -0.12
CA LEU A 61 -1.17 9.43 0.72
C LEU A 61 -1.01 10.89 0.23
N PRO A 62 -2.11 11.66 0.07
CA PRO A 62 -2.09 12.97 -0.61
C PRO A 62 -1.22 14.01 0.09
N GLU A 63 -0.95 13.84 1.39
CA GLU A 63 -0.12 14.75 2.18
C GLU A 63 1.37 14.49 2.03
N HIS A 64 1.77 13.40 1.33
CA HIS A 64 3.16 12.97 1.17
C HIS A 64 3.70 13.16 -0.26
N ASN A 65 5.03 13.08 -0.40
CA ASN A 65 5.67 13.04 -1.72
C ASN A 65 5.53 11.64 -2.31
N ARG A 66 5.02 11.52 -3.53
CA ARG A 66 4.75 10.21 -4.16
C ARG A 66 5.53 10.05 -5.44
N MET A 67 6.11 8.86 -5.63
CA MET A 67 6.78 8.42 -6.84
C MET A 67 6.15 7.13 -7.34
N TYR A 68 5.88 7.04 -8.63
CA TYR A 68 5.26 5.88 -9.28
C TYR A 68 6.28 5.20 -10.19
N PHE A 69 6.64 3.97 -9.86
CA PHE A 69 7.56 3.16 -10.65
C PHE A 69 6.75 2.19 -11.49
N VAL A 70 6.70 2.43 -12.80
CA VAL A 70 5.88 1.64 -13.73
C VAL A 70 6.77 0.74 -14.56
N PHE A 71 6.77 -0.55 -14.22
CA PHE A 71 7.54 -1.58 -14.92
C PHE A 71 6.71 -2.17 -16.06
N THR A 72 7.12 -1.89 -17.29
CA THR A 72 6.33 -2.21 -18.49
C THR A 72 7.20 -2.45 -19.73
N ASP A 73 6.71 -3.25 -20.66
CA ASP A 73 7.27 -3.43 -22.01
C ASP A 73 6.83 -2.33 -23.01
N SER A 74 5.95 -1.41 -22.55
CA SER A 74 5.35 -0.34 -23.35
C SER A 74 5.53 1.01 -22.67
N VAL A 75 6.78 1.45 -22.47
CA VAL A 75 7.13 2.69 -21.75
C VAL A 75 6.55 3.95 -22.39
N ASP A 76 6.35 3.94 -23.70
CA ASP A 76 5.74 5.02 -24.50
C ASP A 76 4.25 5.25 -24.16
N LYS A 77 3.59 4.28 -23.55
CA LYS A 77 2.18 4.35 -23.11
C LYS A 77 1.99 4.84 -21.67
N VAL A 78 3.09 5.02 -20.93
CA VAL A 78 3.04 5.52 -19.56
C VAL A 78 2.88 7.04 -19.56
N PRO A 79 1.98 7.62 -18.76
CA PRO A 79 1.87 9.08 -18.63
C PRO A 79 3.20 9.71 -18.21
N GLN A 80 3.52 10.87 -18.78
CA GLN A 80 4.73 11.59 -18.43
C GLN A 80 4.47 12.61 -17.33
N SER A 81 5.20 12.48 -16.22
CA SER A 81 5.21 13.42 -15.11
C SER A 81 6.54 13.30 -14.37
N GLN A 82 6.92 14.32 -13.59
CA GLN A 82 8.16 14.33 -12.82
C GLN A 82 8.20 13.24 -11.73
N ASN A 83 7.05 12.80 -11.26
CA ASN A 83 6.91 11.77 -10.23
C ASN A 83 6.53 10.39 -10.78
N ILE A 84 6.53 10.20 -12.11
CA ILE A 84 6.30 8.91 -12.77
C ILE A 84 7.61 8.47 -13.43
N ILE A 85 8.09 7.30 -13.03
CA ILE A 85 9.32 6.69 -13.53
C ILE A 85 8.95 5.43 -14.32
N PRO A 86 8.82 5.52 -15.65
CA PRO A 86 8.66 4.32 -16.47
C PRO A 86 9.98 3.56 -16.56
N VAL A 87 9.92 2.27 -16.28
CA VAL A 87 11.08 1.37 -16.33
C VAL A 87 10.78 0.26 -17.34
N TYR A 88 11.65 0.09 -18.32
CA TYR A 88 11.46 -1.00 -19.27
C TYR A 88 11.61 -2.35 -18.58
N GLN A 89 10.56 -3.18 -18.71
CA GLN A 89 10.52 -4.55 -18.26
C GLN A 89 10.00 -5.44 -19.36
N LYS A 90 10.81 -6.41 -19.81
CA LYS A 90 10.38 -7.39 -20.80
C LYS A 90 9.20 -8.20 -20.27
N ARG A 91 8.14 -8.34 -21.06
CA ARG A 91 7.03 -9.25 -20.76
C ARG A 91 7.52 -10.69 -20.74
N LEU A 92 7.19 -11.41 -19.68
CA LEU A 92 7.51 -12.82 -19.48
C LEU A 92 6.31 -13.73 -19.78
N GLY A 93 5.10 -13.16 -19.84
CA GLY A 93 3.85 -13.88 -19.93
C GLY A 93 3.33 -14.35 -18.56
N TRP A 94 2.04 -14.63 -18.51
CA TRP A 94 1.41 -15.14 -17.29
C TRP A 94 1.79 -16.62 -17.06
N PRO A 95 2.11 -17.04 -15.81
CA PRO A 95 2.10 -16.28 -14.56
C PRO A 95 3.42 -15.59 -14.21
N TYR A 96 4.42 -15.66 -15.06
CA TYR A 96 5.78 -15.21 -14.73
C TYR A 96 5.90 -13.70 -14.52
N ASP A 97 5.10 -12.87 -15.22
CA ASP A 97 5.07 -11.43 -14.99
C ASP A 97 4.72 -11.09 -13.54
N THR A 98 3.77 -11.85 -12.96
CA THR A 98 3.35 -11.68 -11.57
C THR A 98 4.38 -12.31 -10.61
N MET A 99 4.81 -13.53 -10.87
CA MET A 99 5.76 -14.25 -10.01
C MET A 99 7.10 -13.55 -9.88
N MET A 100 7.61 -12.97 -10.97
CA MET A 100 8.94 -12.36 -10.99
C MET A 100 8.95 -10.88 -10.63
N ARG A 101 7.81 -10.30 -10.20
CA ARG A 101 7.76 -8.88 -9.80
C ARG A 101 8.74 -8.55 -8.68
N CYS A 102 8.94 -9.46 -7.73
CA CYS A 102 9.91 -9.29 -6.66
C CYS A 102 11.36 -9.16 -7.19
N SER A 103 11.75 -9.95 -8.19
CA SER A 103 13.04 -9.84 -8.88
C SER A 103 13.20 -8.46 -9.53
N VAL A 104 12.14 -7.98 -10.21
CA VAL A 104 12.15 -6.67 -10.87
C VAL A 104 12.35 -5.56 -9.83
N TYR A 105 11.65 -5.62 -8.70
CA TYR A 105 11.76 -4.59 -7.66
C TYR A 105 13.18 -4.54 -7.07
N ILE A 106 13.81 -5.68 -6.76
CA ILE A 106 15.16 -5.70 -6.18
C ILE A 106 16.26 -5.34 -7.17
N GLN A 107 16.04 -5.50 -8.48
CA GLN A 107 17.01 -5.09 -9.50
C GLN A 107 17.10 -3.56 -9.65
N HIS A 108 16.14 -2.80 -9.13
CA HIS A 108 16.04 -1.36 -9.27
C HIS A 108 16.14 -0.60 -7.95
N VAL A 109 16.79 -1.18 -6.92
CA VAL A 109 16.92 -0.58 -5.59
C VAL A 109 17.53 0.82 -5.60
N ASP A 110 18.37 1.13 -6.58
CA ASP A 110 18.98 2.45 -6.74
C ASP A 110 17.96 3.57 -7.00
N LEU A 111 16.78 3.22 -7.54
CA LEU A 111 15.68 4.16 -7.75
C LEU A 111 14.97 4.55 -6.44
N TYR A 112 15.16 3.77 -5.38
CA TYR A 112 14.39 3.89 -4.13
C TYR A 112 15.17 4.52 -2.98
N LYS A 113 16.43 4.93 -3.22
CA LYS A 113 17.36 5.37 -2.15
C LYS A 113 16.80 6.48 -1.25
N ASP A 114 16.03 7.40 -1.83
CA ASP A 114 15.49 8.58 -1.14
C ASP A 114 14.03 8.39 -0.67
N LEU A 115 13.53 7.16 -0.66
CA LEU A 115 12.18 6.83 -0.20
C LEU A 115 12.19 6.35 1.24
N ASP A 116 11.07 6.62 1.95
CA ASP A 116 10.82 6.15 3.31
C ASP A 116 9.97 4.88 3.31
N TYR A 117 8.95 4.84 2.45
CA TYR A 117 7.99 3.72 2.33
C TYR A 117 7.81 3.30 0.88
N MET A 118 7.52 2.02 0.70
CA MET A 118 7.24 1.44 -0.61
C MET A 118 6.04 0.49 -0.56
N PHE A 119 5.23 0.56 -1.61
CA PHE A 119 4.07 -0.31 -1.77
C PHE A 119 4.07 -0.93 -3.17
N ALA A 120 3.65 -2.18 -3.27
CA ALA A 120 3.28 -2.83 -4.51
C ALA A 120 1.77 -2.73 -4.71
N CYS A 121 1.34 -2.37 -5.91
CA CYS A 121 -0.06 -2.30 -6.28
C CYS A 121 -0.26 -2.96 -7.64
N ASP A 122 -1.25 -3.86 -7.75
CA ASP A 122 -1.65 -4.39 -9.05
C ASP A 122 -2.18 -3.25 -9.92
N VAL A 123 -1.78 -3.25 -11.19
CA VAL A 123 -2.10 -2.13 -12.10
C VAL A 123 -3.59 -1.99 -12.39
N ASP A 124 -4.34 -3.08 -12.30
CA ASP A 124 -5.79 -3.14 -12.50
C ASP A 124 -6.58 -2.84 -11.22
N MET A 125 -6.04 -1.90 -10.43
CA MET A 125 -6.71 -1.36 -9.25
C MET A 125 -7.03 0.13 -9.44
N ARG A 126 -7.94 0.66 -8.60
CA ARG A 126 -8.34 2.07 -8.61
C ARG A 126 -8.62 2.56 -7.19
N PHE A 127 -7.92 3.60 -6.77
CA PHE A 127 -8.23 4.30 -5.53
C PHE A 127 -9.56 5.04 -5.65
N VAL A 128 -10.43 4.92 -4.65
CA VAL A 128 -11.77 5.53 -4.67
C VAL A 128 -12.08 6.33 -3.42
N ASP A 129 -11.23 6.24 -2.40
CA ASP A 129 -11.29 7.06 -1.19
C ASP A 129 -9.87 7.22 -0.60
N ILE A 130 -9.72 8.19 0.31
CA ILE A 130 -8.43 8.53 0.92
C ILE A 130 -7.79 7.31 1.59
N VAL A 131 -6.57 7.05 1.20
CA VAL A 131 -5.63 6.15 1.83
C VAL A 131 -4.54 7.02 2.44
N GLY A 132 -4.55 7.20 3.76
CA GLY A 132 -3.67 8.08 4.52
C GLY A 132 -2.62 7.31 5.33
N ASP A 133 -2.18 7.92 6.43
CA ASP A 133 -1.07 7.44 7.26
C ASP A 133 -1.35 6.10 7.96
N GLU A 134 -2.60 5.65 7.97
CA GLU A 134 -2.98 4.35 8.52
C GLU A 134 -2.26 3.16 7.86
N ILE A 135 -1.65 3.36 6.69
CA ILE A 135 -0.87 2.32 6.00
C ILE A 135 0.64 2.43 6.26
N LEU A 136 1.12 3.46 6.96
CA LEU A 136 2.55 3.70 7.17
C LEU A 136 3.08 2.81 8.31
N GLY A 137 3.44 1.59 7.98
CA GLY A 137 4.00 0.60 8.90
C GLY A 137 5.25 -0.09 8.37
N MET A 138 5.93 -0.85 9.21
CA MET A 138 7.14 -1.57 8.82
C MET A 138 6.83 -2.66 7.77
N ARG A 139 5.82 -3.48 8.03
CA ARG A 139 5.29 -4.52 7.12
C ARG A 139 3.79 -4.42 7.04
N VAL A 140 3.27 -4.17 5.86
CA VAL A 140 1.85 -3.91 5.60
C VAL A 140 1.29 -4.97 4.66
N ALA A 141 0.24 -5.64 5.07
CA ALA A 141 -0.45 -6.66 4.29
C ALA A 141 -1.95 -6.41 4.25
N THR A 142 -2.60 -6.69 3.14
CA THR A 142 -4.05 -6.55 2.98
C THR A 142 -4.74 -7.89 3.13
N GLN A 143 -5.72 -7.99 4.04
CA GLN A 143 -6.54 -9.20 4.19
C GLN A 143 -7.33 -9.46 2.91
N HIS A 144 -7.23 -10.68 2.39
CA HIS A 144 -7.91 -11.06 1.15
C HIS A 144 -9.44 -11.08 1.36
N PRO A 145 -10.22 -10.36 0.51
CA PRO A 145 -11.67 -10.21 0.67
C PRO A 145 -12.45 -11.54 0.66
N GLY A 146 -11.99 -12.50 -0.11
CA GLY A 146 -12.62 -13.82 -0.22
C GLY A 146 -12.41 -14.75 0.98
N TYR A 147 -11.53 -14.39 1.93
CA TYR A 147 -11.15 -15.27 3.05
C TYR A 147 -11.38 -14.66 4.43
N VAL A 148 -12.23 -13.64 4.54
CA VAL A 148 -12.61 -13.07 5.84
C VAL A 148 -13.37 -14.08 6.66
N GLY A 149 -12.88 -14.35 7.89
CA GLY A 149 -13.51 -15.31 8.82
C GLY A 149 -13.38 -16.78 8.43
N ARG A 150 -12.56 -17.11 7.44
CA ARG A 150 -12.28 -18.48 7.03
C ARG A 150 -10.82 -18.65 6.63
N ARG A 151 -10.35 -19.91 6.67
CA ARG A 151 -9.00 -20.24 6.22
C ARG A 151 -8.85 -19.99 4.71
N GLY A 152 -7.73 -19.37 4.30
CA GLY A 152 -7.37 -19.21 2.89
C GLY A 152 -6.89 -20.50 2.23
N THR A 153 -6.78 -20.47 0.90
CA THR A 153 -6.22 -21.57 0.11
C THR A 153 -4.71 -21.44 0.05
N TYR A 154 -4.03 -21.90 1.10
CA TYR A 154 -2.59 -21.92 1.17
C TYR A 154 -1.96 -23.04 0.32
N GLU A 155 -0.67 -22.86 -0.03
CA GLU A 155 0.11 -23.92 -0.68
C GLU A 155 0.26 -25.12 0.26
N THR A 156 -0.04 -26.32 -0.25
CA THR A 156 -0.03 -27.57 0.53
C THR A 156 1.06 -28.56 0.08
N ASN A 157 1.77 -28.28 -1.02
CA ASN A 157 2.92 -29.08 -1.44
C ASN A 157 4.09 -28.88 -0.46
N PRO A 158 4.52 -29.91 0.30
CA PRO A 158 5.57 -29.75 1.30
C PRO A 158 6.97 -29.52 0.69
N LEU A 159 7.14 -29.69 -0.61
CA LEU A 159 8.38 -29.39 -1.32
C LEU A 159 8.47 -27.92 -1.77
N SER A 160 7.36 -27.18 -1.77
CA SER A 160 7.35 -25.75 -2.10
C SER A 160 7.87 -24.91 -0.94
N CYS A 161 8.65 -23.88 -1.27
CA CYS A 161 9.02 -22.83 -0.32
C CYS A 161 7.85 -21.98 0.17
N ALA A 162 6.68 -22.08 -0.50
CA ALA A 162 5.43 -21.44 -0.09
C ALA A 162 4.57 -22.33 0.83
N TYR A 163 5.02 -23.53 1.18
CA TYR A 163 4.26 -24.50 1.97
C TYR A 163 3.78 -23.95 3.31
N VAL A 164 2.49 -24.12 3.59
CA VAL A 164 1.86 -23.76 4.87
C VAL A 164 1.29 -25.01 5.51
N ARG A 165 1.78 -25.38 6.69
CA ARG A 165 1.36 -26.59 7.42
C ARG A 165 -0.13 -26.50 7.79
N PRO A 166 -0.82 -27.64 7.95
CA PRO A 166 -2.12 -27.68 8.58
C PRO A 166 -2.09 -26.99 9.96
N GLY A 167 -3.02 -26.05 10.19
CA GLY A 167 -3.08 -25.28 11.44
C GLY A 167 -2.26 -23.97 11.45
N GLU A 168 -1.33 -23.78 10.52
CA GLU A 168 -0.68 -22.48 10.31
C GLU A 168 -1.55 -21.54 9.47
N GLY A 169 -1.34 -20.24 9.64
CA GLY A 169 -2.02 -19.19 8.87
C GLY A 169 -3.45 -18.93 9.35
N SER A 170 -3.65 -17.83 10.08
CA SER A 170 -4.95 -17.39 10.58
C SER A 170 -5.64 -16.38 9.66
N ILE A 171 -4.85 -15.60 8.91
CA ILE A 171 -5.31 -14.58 7.96
C ILE A 171 -4.64 -14.83 6.62
N TYR A 172 -5.44 -14.84 5.55
CA TYR A 172 -4.94 -14.94 4.19
C TYR A 172 -4.85 -13.54 3.56
N PHE A 173 -3.71 -13.23 2.94
CA PHE A 173 -3.41 -11.92 2.41
C PHE A 173 -3.49 -11.90 0.88
N ALA A 174 -4.03 -10.80 0.35
CA ALA A 174 -4.12 -10.55 -1.08
C ALA A 174 -2.79 -10.01 -1.63
N GLY A 175 -2.40 -10.45 -2.82
CA GLY A 175 -1.22 -9.97 -3.53
C GLY A 175 -1.40 -8.61 -4.23
N GLY A 176 -2.62 -8.06 -4.25
CA GLY A 176 -2.93 -6.85 -5.02
C GLY A 176 -2.43 -5.54 -4.40
N PHE A 177 -2.28 -5.47 -3.06
CA PHE A 177 -1.74 -4.30 -2.37
C PHE A 177 -1.05 -4.69 -1.06
N TYR A 178 0.25 -4.40 -0.98
CA TYR A 178 1.08 -4.65 0.19
C TYR A 178 2.33 -3.76 0.17
N GLY A 179 3.04 -3.64 1.30
CA GLY A 179 4.24 -2.81 1.35
C GLY A 179 4.79 -2.63 2.74
N GLY A 180 5.35 -1.44 3.01
CA GLY A 180 5.90 -1.07 4.31
C GLY A 180 7.04 -0.06 4.21
N SER A 181 7.88 0.03 5.26
CA SER A 181 9.11 0.81 5.16
C SER A 181 9.98 0.28 4.00
N LYS A 182 10.73 1.18 3.36
CA LYS A 182 11.54 0.85 2.18
C LYS A 182 12.45 -0.37 2.42
N ASP A 183 13.16 -0.37 3.53
CA ASP A 183 14.15 -1.42 3.82
C ASP A 183 13.47 -2.79 4.02
N GLU A 184 12.33 -2.83 4.70
CA GLU A 184 11.53 -4.05 4.85
C GLU A 184 10.89 -4.50 3.54
N PHE A 185 10.46 -3.58 2.69
CA PHE A 185 9.94 -3.90 1.36
C PHE A 185 11.03 -4.56 0.49
N ILE A 186 12.25 -4.03 0.51
CA ILE A 186 13.39 -4.60 -0.23
C ILE A 186 13.73 -5.98 0.33
N ALA A 187 13.87 -6.12 1.66
CA ALA A 187 14.18 -7.39 2.32
C ALA A 187 13.11 -8.46 2.04
N MET A 188 11.82 -8.09 2.08
CA MET A 188 10.71 -8.97 1.73
C MET A 188 10.84 -9.48 0.29
N ASN A 189 11.05 -8.57 -0.67
CA ASN A 189 11.14 -8.95 -2.08
C ASN A 189 12.38 -9.81 -2.37
N GLN A 190 13.48 -9.61 -1.64
CA GLN A 190 14.66 -10.50 -1.71
C GLN A 190 14.31 -11.93 -1.28
N ILE A 191 13.65 -12.10 -0.15
CA ILE A 191 13.22 -13.41 0.36
C ILE A 191 12.22 -14.07 -0.59
N LEU A 192 11.26 -13.29 -1.11
CA LEU A 192 10.29 -13.79 -2.09
C LEU A 192 10.98 -14.28 -3.36
N PHE A 193 11.94 -13.51 -3.89
CA PHE A 193 12.71 -13.88 -5.07
C PHE A 193 13.50 -15.19 -4.87
N GLU A 194 14.18 -15.34 -3.75
CA GLU A 194 14.93 -16.55 -3.41
C GLU A 194 14.01 -17.78 -3.34
N ARG A 195 12.86 -17.67 -2.65
CA ARG A 195 11.88 -18.75 -2.51
C ARG A 195 11.24 -19.13 -3.85
N ILE A 196 10.82 -18.14 -4.63
CA ILE A 196 10.22 -18.37 -5.96
C ILE A 196 11.23 -19.02 -6.90
N THR A 197 12.48 -18.54 -6.92
CA THR A 197 13.54 -19.10 -7.75
C THR A 197 13.84 -20.55 -7.35
N SER A 198 13.87 -20.85 -6.06
CA SER A 198 14.03 -22.21 -5.55
C SER A 198 12.94 -23.16 -6.04
N ASP A 199 11.67 -22.73 -5.96
CA ASP A 199 10.54 -23.53 -6.42
C ASP A 199 10.59 -23.74 -7.94
N LEU A 200 10.82 -22.68 -8.71
CA LEU A 200 10.92 -22.76 -10.17
C LEU A 200 12.04 -23.69 -10.64
N ASN A 201 13.22 -23.66 -9.99
CA ASN A 201 14.34 -24.55 -10.27
C ASN A 201 14.01 -26.04 -10.00
N GLN A 202 13.05 -26.31 -9.14
CA GLN A 202 12.53 -27.64 -8.85
C GLN A 202 11.30 -28.01 -9.68
N GLY A 203 10.86 -27.13 -10.61
CA GLY A 203 9.64 -27.34 -11.41
C GLY A 203 8.35 -27.19 -10.61
N ILE A 204 8.41 -26.54 -9.46
CA ILE A 204 7.25 -26.33 -8.58
C ILE A 204 6.61 -24.98 -8.92
N MET A 205 5.29 -25.02 -9.19
CA MET A 205 4.44 -23.85 -9.40
C MET A 205 3.40 -23.81 -8.28
N PRO A 206 3.51 -22.90 -7.30
CA PRO A 206 2.55 -22.81 -6.20
C PRO A 206 1.14 -22.45 -6.70
N ILE A 207 0.13 -22.87 -5.96
CA ILE A 207 -1.30 -22.80 -6.37
C ILE A 207 -1.76 -21.37 -6.71
N TRP A 208 -1.26 -20.36 -6.01
CA TRP A 208 -1.55 -18.94 -6.26
C TRP A 208 -0.27 -18.16 -6.55
N HIS A 209 0.70 -18.81 -7.21
CA HIS A 209 1.92 -18.18 -7.71
C HIS A 209 2.66 -17.37 -6.62
N ASP A 210 2.94 -16.09 -6.88
CA ASP A 210 3.58 -15.17 -5.94
C ASP A 210 2.76 -14.90 -4.66
N GLU A 211 1.41 -14.91 -4.74
CA GLU A 211 0.55 -14.75 -3.56
C GLU A 211 0.73 -15.90 -2.55
N SER A 212 0.99 -17.13 -3.01
CA SER A 212 1.32 -18.25 -2.12
C SER A 212 2.59 -17.97 -1.32
N HIS A 213 3.65 -17.47 -1.99
CA HIS A 213 4.90 -17.10 -1.34
C HIS A 213 4.74 -15.91 -0.40
N LEU A 214 3.95 -14.89 -0.80
CA LEU A 214 3.63 -13.73 0.03
C LEU A 214 2.93 -14.16 1.33
N ASN A 215 1.97 -15.08 1.24
CA ASN A 215 1.29 -15.62 2.40
C ASN A 215 2.23 -16.40 3.33
N ARG A 216 3.15 -17.23 2.78
CA ARG A 216 4.18 -17.88 3.57
C ARG A 216 5.11 -16.85 4.24
N TYR A 217 5.49 -15.79 3.53
CA TYR A 217 6.29 -14.71 4.09
C TYR A 217 5.62 -14.09 5.30
N PHE A 218 4.34 -13.70 5.21
CA PHE A 218 3.62 -13.05 6.30
C PHE A 218 3.25 -13.99 7.47
N ILE A 219 3.36 -15.29 7.30
CA ILE A 219 3.32 -16.23 8.43
C ILE A 219 4.66 -16.20 9.18
N ASP A 220 5.79 -16.18 8.47
CA ASP A 220 7.14 -16.14 9.05
C ASP A 220 7.46 -14.76 9.66
N TYR A 221 7.11 -13.70 8.94
CA TYR A 221 7.37 -12.30 9.28
C TYR A 221 6.05 -11.55 9.41
N LYS A 222 5.43 -11.60 10.57
CA LYS A 222 4.09 -11.04 10.80
C LYS A 222 4.00 -9.58 10.36
N PRO A 223 2.91 -9.18 9.67
CA PRO A 223 2.65 -7.79 9.37
C PRO A 223 2.57 -6.95 10.64
N THR A 224 3.07 -5.73 10.60
CA THR A 224 2.87 -4.74 11.66
C THR A 224 1.54 -4.02 11.51
N ILE A 225 1.05 -3.94 10.25
CA ILE A 225 -0.28 -3.42 9.91
C ILE A 225 -0.99 -4.46 9.02
N ILE A 226 -2.21 -4.81 9.40
CA ILE A 226 -3.11 -5.64 8.60
C ILE A 226 -4.26 -4.75 8.14
N LEU A 227 -4.28 -4.46 6.85
CA LEU A 227 -5.34 -3.69 6.21
C LEU A 227 -6.57 -4.58 5.99
N SER A 228 -7.75 -3.99 6.14
CA SER A 228 -9.01 -4.67 5.85
C SER A 228 -9.21 -4.90 4.34
N PRO A 229 -10.20 -5.69 3.91
CA PRO A 229 -10.58 -5.82 2.51
C PRO A 229 -10.93 -4.52 1.77
N SER A 230 -11.07 -3.39 2.48
CA SER A 230 -11.21 -2.06 1.87
C SER A 230 -10.10 -1.71 0.89
N TYR A 231 -8.90 -2.27 1.08
CA TYR A 231 -7.68 -2.00 0.31
C TYR A 231 -7.41 -3.03 -0.80
N CYS A 232 -8.32 -3.98 -1.00
CA CYS A 232 -8.37 -4.90 -2.15
C CYS A 232 -9.81 -5.31 -2.38
N TYR A 233 -10.68 -4.32 -2.57
CA TYR A 233 -12.13 -4.51 -2.63
C TYR A 233 -12.54 -4.89 -4.06
N PRO A 234 -13.08 -6.09 -4.31
CA PRO A 234 -13.45 -6.50 -5.66
C PRO A 234 -14.61 -5.64 -6.21
N GLU A 235 -14.45 -5.11 -7.41
CA GLU A 235 -15.49 -4.33 -8.08
C GLU A 235 -16.75 -5.16 -8.26
N GLY A 236 -17.90 -4.57 -7.93
CA GLY A 236 -19.21 -5.23 -7.99
C GLY A 236 -19.55 -6.16 -6.83
N TRP A 237 -18.66 -6.37 -5.87
CA TRP A 237 -19.01 -7.09 -4.64
C TRP A 237 -19.73 -6.18 -3.65
N ASN A 238 -20.54 -6.79 -2.78
CA ASN A 238 -21.19 -6.08 -1.66
C ASN A 238 -20.65 -6.61 -0.34
N LEU A 239 -19.50 -6.07 0.09
CA LEU A 239 -18.88 -6.41 1.37
C LEU A 239 -19.25 -5.37 2.43
N LYS A 240 -19.16 -5.75 3.71
CA LYS A 240 -19.40 -4.85 4.86
C LYS A 240 -18.33 -3.76 5.05
N TYR A 241 -17.35 -3.69 4.17
CA TYR A 241 -16.23 -2.74 4.22
C TYR A 241 -16.49 -1.58 3.27
N HIS A 242 -16.06 -0.37 3.65
CA HIS A 242 -16.04 0.77 2.75
C HIS A 242 -14.86 0.65 1.79
N PRO A 243 -15.05 0.66 0.47
CA PRO A 243 -13.95 0.50 -0.48
C PRO A 243 -13.04 1.74 -0.48
N ARG A 244 -11.72 1.52 -0.40
CA ARG A 244 -10.67 2.52 -0.59
C ARG A 244 -9.84 2.26 -1.83
N LEU A 245 -9.60 1.01 -2.13
CA LEU A 245 -8.88 0.56 -3.32
C LEU A 245 -9.64 -0.62 -3.96
N LEU A 246 -10.22 -0.37 -5.15
CA LEU A 246 -10.97 -1.36 -5.90
C LEU A 246 -10.04 -2.23 -6.73
N ALA A 247 -10.25 -3.55 -6.72
CA ALA A 247 -9.73 -4.49 -7.69
C ALA A 247 -10.75 -4.58 -8.86
N LEU A 248 -10.37 -4.07 -10.03
CA LEU A 248 -11.28 -3.89 -11.17
C LEU A 248 -11.62 -5.22 -11.84
N ASN A 249 -12.87 -5.37 -12.25
CA ASN A 249 -13.30 -6.50 -13.06
C ASN A 249 -12.67 -6.45 -14.45
N LYS A 250 -12.22 -7.60 -14.93
CA LYS A 250 -11.61 -7.76 -16.25
C LYS A 250 -11.78 -9.18 -16.76
N ASN A 251 -11.71 -9.33 -18.08
CA ASN A 251 -11.61 -10.65 -18.69
C ASN A 251 -10.16 -11.14 -18.64
N HIS A 252 -9.84 -12.00 -17.68
CA HIS A 252 -8.49 -12.52 -17.50
C HIS A 252 -7.93 -13.24 -18.71
N ALA A 253 -8.76 -14.03 -19.44
CA ALA A 253 -8.31 -14.74 -20.63
C ALA A 253 -7.89 -13.75 -21.73
N GLN A 254 -8.68 -12.68 -21.93
CA GLN A 254 -8.36 -11.63 -22.90
C GLN A 254 -7.10 -10.85 -22.52
N MET A 255 -6.91 -10.56 -21.23
CA MET A 255 -5.74 -9.79 -20.74
C MET A 255 -4.45 -10.59 -20.83
N ARG A 256 -4.50 -11.91 -20.62
CA ARG A 256 -3.35 -12.83 -20.62
C ARG A 256 -3.00 -13.40 -21.98
N ALA A 257 -3.91 -13.28 -22.95
CA ALA A 257 -3.63 -13.66 -24.33
C ALA A 257 -2.54 -12.78 -24.95
N ASP A 258 -1.74 -13.39 -25.81
CA ASP A 258 -0.66 -12.72 -26.57
C ASP A 258 -1.22 -11.75 -27.63
#